data_b374fddeabeb7e3107ace7903ecf0c71
#
_entry.id   b374fddeabeb7e3107ace7903ecf0c71
#
_cell.length_a   1.000
_cell.length_b   1.000
_cell.length_c   1.000
_cell.angle_alpha   90.00
_cell.angle_beta   90.00
_cell.angle_gamma   90.00
#
_symmetry.space_group_name_H-M   'P 1'
#
loop_
_entity.id
_entity.type
_entity.pdbx_description
1 polymer ?
#
loop_
_entity_poly.entity_id
_entity_poly.type
_entity_poly.pdbx_seq_one_letter_code
_entity_poly.pdbx_strand_id
1 'polypeptide(L)' 'MPNIRSSADLRNNYNDISSYCHAYNEPVFITKNGKGDLAVMSMETYEEMAGRIEIFSTMLSAVV' A
#
# COMPACT_ATOMS: atom_id res chain seq x y z
N MET A 1 1.69 2.02 -15.99
CA MET A 1 0.26 2.28 -15.80
C MET A 1 -0.10 2.05 -14.35
N PRO A 2 -0.70 3.02 -13.69
CA PRO A 2 -1.04 2.84 -12.29
C PRO A 2 -2.12 1.77 -12.14
N ASN A 3 -2.02 1.01 -11.07
CA ASN A 3 -3.00 0.00 -10.76
C ASN A 3 -4.06 0.63 -9.87
N ILE A 4 -5.29 0.65 -10.34
CA ILE A 4 -6.39 1.30 -9.65
C ILE A 4 -7.44 0.24 -9.30
N ARG A 5 -7.81 0.19 -8.03
CA ARG A 5 -8.78 -0.76 -7.52
C ARG A 5 -9.81 -0.05 -6.66
N SER A 6 -10.96 -0.64 -6.52
CA SER A 6 -12.01 -0.10 -5.65
C SER A 6 -11.75 -0.47 -4.19
N SER A 7 -12.39 0.25 -3.29
CA SER A 7 -12.30 -0.07 -1.87
C SER A 7 -12.91 -1.43 -1.57
N ALA A 8 -13.96 -1.80 -2.30
CA ALA A 8 -14.55 -3.12 -2.13
C ALA A 8 -13.57 -4.22 -2.55
N ASP A 9 -12.81 -3.96 -3.61
CA ASP A 9 -11.81 -4.90 -4.09
C ASP A 9 -10.71 -5.09 -3.05
N LEU A 10 -10.28 -4.02 -2.41
CA LEU A 10 -9.30 -4.11 -1.33
C LEU A 10 -9.82 -4.99 -0.20
N ARG A 11 -11.07 -4.81 0.17
CA ARG A 11 -11.68 -5.59 1.24
C ARG A 11 -11.82 -7.06 0.88
N ASN A 12 -12.24 -7.34 -0.34
CA ASN A 12 -12.57 -8.70 -0.75
C ASN A 12 -11.40 -9.48 -1.32
N ASN A 13 -10.42 -8.77 -1.89
CA ASN A 13 -9.27 -9.39 -2.55
C ASN A 13 -7.96 -8.86 -2.01
N TYR A 14 -7.88 -8.70 -0.71
CA TYR A 14 -6.71 -8.15 -0.06
C TYR A 14 -5.45 -8.91 -0.44
N ASN A 15 -5.50 -10.24 -0.45
CA ASN A 15 -4.31 -11.04 -0.72
C ASN A 15 -3.77 -10.81 -2.13
N ASP A 16 -4.66 -10.64 -3.11
CA ASP A 16 -4.23 -10.36 -4.47
C ASP A 16 -3.53 -9.02 -4.56
N ILE A 17 -4.09 -8.01 -3.89
CA ILE A 17 -3.51 -6.67 -3.90
C ILE A 17 -2.18 -6.67 -3.18
N SER A 18 -2.10 -7.35 -2.04
CA SER A 18 -0.86 -7.47 -1.29
C SER A 18 0.21 -8.17 -2.11
N SER A 19 -0.14 -9.25 -2.77
CA SER A 19 0.81 -9.98 -3.62
C SER A 19 1.33 -9.11 -4.76
N TYR A 20 0.46 -8.33 -5.37
CA TYR A 20 0.87 -7.42 -6.42
C TYR A 20 1.87 -6.38 -5.89
N CYS A 21 1.56 -5.80 -4.73
CA CYS A 21 2.44 -4.78 -4.15
C CYS A 21 3.82 -5.32 -3.84
N HIS A 22 3.89 -6.57 -3.36
CA HIS A 22 5.17 -7.18 -3.07
C HIS A 22 5.92 -7.61 -4.33
N ALA A 23 5.19 -8.06 -5.35
CA ALA A 23 5.82 -8.58 -6.55
C ALA A 23 6.42 -7.47 -7.41
N TYR A 24 5.74 -6.34 -7.49
CA TYR A 24 6.11 -5.29 -8.43
C TYR A 24 6.66 -4.03 -7.77
N ASN A 25 6.62 -3.95 -6.46
CA ASN A 25 7.10 -2.79 -5.70
C ASN A 25 6.46 -1.49 -6.18
N GLU A 26 5.17 -1.56 -6.48
CA GLU A 26 4.42 -0.41 -6.96
C GLU A 26 3.19 -0.21 -6.10
N PRO A 27 2.78 1.04 -5.90
CA PRO A 27 1.56 1.29 -5.15
C PRO A 27 0.32 0.95 -5.97
N VAL A 28 -0.73 0.56 -5.25
CA VAL A 28 -2.06 0.36 -5.82
C VAL A 28 -2.94 1.49 -5.27
N PHE A 29 -3.61 2.19 -6.17
CA PHE A 29 -4.45 3.31 -5.78
C PHE A 29 -5.86 2.81 -5.57
N ILE A 30 -6.42 3.13 -4.41
CA ILE A 30 -7.75 2.68 -4.02
C ILE A 30 -8.72 3.84 -4.18
N THR A 31 -9.81 3.58 -4.89
CA THR A 31 -10.83 4.59 -5.09
C THR A 31 -12.08 4.23 -4.31
N LYS A 32 -12.82 5.25 -3.94
CA LYS A 32 -14.11 5.11 -3.30
C LYS A 32 -15.06 6.09 -3.93
N ASN A 33 -16.19 5.59 -4.42
CA ASN A 33 -17.19 6.42 -5.12
C ASN A 33 -16.58 7.19 -6.28
N GLY A 34 -15.68 6.53 -7.01
CA GLY A 34 -15.06 7.12 -8.19
C GLY A 34 -13.96 8.13 -7.91
N LYS A 35 -13.56 8.30 -6.65
CA LYS A 35 -12.52 9.25 -6.28
C LYS A 35 -11.36 8.54 -5.62
N GLY A 36 -10.16 9.07 -5.84
CA GLY A 36 -8.99 8.55 -5.16
C GLY A 36 -9.13 8.71 -3.66
N ASP A 37 -8.87 7.65 -2.93
CA ASP A 37 -9.05 7.61 -1.49
C ASP A 37 -7.77 7.23 -0.78
N LEU A 38 -7.14 6.14 -1.19
CA LEU A 38 -5.97 5.61 -0.53
C LEU A 38 -4.92 5.19 -1.55
N ALA A 39 -3.68 5.12 -1.09
CA ALA A 39 -2.61 4.46 -1.83
C ALA A 39 -2.10 3.32 -0.95
N VAL A 40 -2.06 2.12 -1.48
CA VAL A 40 -1.65 0.92 -0.76
C VAL A 40 -0.35 0.43 -1.39
N MET A 41 0.63 0.13 -0.57
CA MET A 41 1.91 -0.36 -1.06
C MET A 41 2.56 -1.23 0.01
N SER A 42 3.55 -2.02 -0.42
CA SER A 42 4.30 -2.81 0.55
C SER A 42 5.15 -1.88 1.42
N MET A 43 5.49 -2.34 2.60
CA MET A 43 6.36 -1.56 3.48
C MET A 43 7.71 -1.29 2.83
N GLU A 44 8.19 -2.25 2.04
CA GLU A 44 9.44 -2.12 1.33
C GLU A 44 9.38 -0.96 0.33
N THR A 45 8.29 -0.89 -0.44
CA THR A 45 8.10 0.19 -1.39
C THR A 45 8.00 1.52 -0.68
N TYR A 46 7.28 1.58 0.42
CA TYR A 46 7.14 2.79 1.19
C TYR A 46 8.48 3.28 1.70
N GLU A 47 9.31 2.37 2.21
CA GLU A 47 10.62 2.72 2.70
C GLU A 47 11.52 3.27 1.60
N GLU A 48 11.44 2.70 0.42
CA GLU A 48 12.20 3.19 -0.72
C GLU A 48 11.80 4.61 -1.08
N MET A 49 10.51 4.87 -1.11
CA MET A 49 9.99 6.19 -1.45
C MET A 49 10.30 7.23 -0.40
N ALA A 50 10.18 6.86 0.85
CA ALA A 50 10.43 7.76 1.96
C ALA A 50 11.89 7.84 2.34
N GLY A 51 12.67 6.86 1.91
CA GLY A 51 14.10 6.82 2.21
C GLY A 51 14.38 6.51 3.65
N ARG A 52 13.65 5.63 4.31
CA ARG A 52 13.73 5.65 5.67
C ARG A 52 13.78 4.62 6.69
N ILE A 53 14.76 4.64 7.45
CA ILE A 53 14.92 3.92 8.71
C ILE A 53 14.00 4.45 9.78
N GLU A 54 13.72 5.74 9.76
CA GLU A 54 12.87 6.38 10.74
C GLU A 54 11.45 5.81 10.77
N ILE A 55 10.93 5.49 9.60
CA ILE A 55 9.61 4.91 9.51
C ILE A 55 9.56 3.55 10.20
N PHE A 56 10.62 2.79 10.00
CA PHE A 56 10.74 1.49 10.62
C PHE A 56 10.75 1.62 12.15
N SER A 57 11.50 2.58 12.67
CA SER A 57 11.53 2.84 14.10
C SER A 57 10.16 3.25 14.63
N THR A 58 9.46 4.08 13.86
CA THR A 58 8.13 4.52 14.24
C THR A 58 7.16 3.36 14.32
N MET A 59 7.24 2.45 13.36
CA MET A 59 6.39 1.28 13.36
C MET A 59 6.67 0.37 14.54
N LEU A 60 7.92 0.20 14.88
CA LEU A 60 8.28 -0.60 16.04
C LEU A 60 7.72 0.02 17.32
N SER A 61 7.75 1.33 17.41
CA SER A 61 7.20 2.02 18.56
C SER A 61 5.68 1.85 18.63
N ALA A 62 5.03 1.88 17.48
CA ALA A 62 3.58 1.76 17.42
C ALA A 62 3.11 0.36 17.80
N VAL A 63 3.92 -0.64 17.54
CA VAL A 63 3.58 -2.03 17.84
C VAL A 63 3.74 -2.33 19.32
N VAL A 64 4.64 -1.65 19.95
CA VAL A 64 4.89 -1.80 21.38
C VAL A 64 3.86 -1.04 22.19
#